data_362f3ff5eff6a4d7d85b43b553b951ff
#
_entry.id   362f3ff5eff6a4d7d85b43b553b951ff
#
_cell.length_a   1.000
_cell.length_b   1.000
_cell.length_c   1.000
_cell.angle_alpha   90.00
_cell.angle_beta   90.00
_cell.angle_gamma   90.00
#
_symmetry.space_group_name_H-M   'P 1'
#
loop_
_entity.id
_entity.type
_entity.pdbx_description
1 polymer ?
#
loop_
_entity_poly.entity_id
_entity_poly.type
_entity_poly.pdbx_seq_one_letter_code
_entity_poly.pdbx_strand_id
1 'polypeptide(L)'
;AMPGYTHLQRAMPSTVGHWAASHAEALLENIPSLRAAFEAADSCPLGSAAGFGVPLPLDRNLVARLLGFSKVQRNTLRVQSIVVAGHGYFPYQM
;
A
#
# COMPACT_ATOMS: atom_id res chain seq x y z
N ALA A 1 -20.51 26.19 -18.44
CA ALA A 1 -19.28 26.88 -18.84
C ALA A 1 -18.75 27.72 -17.68
N MET A 2 -17.44 27.84 -17.57
CA MET A 2 -16.73 28.68 -16.59
C MET A 2 -15.51 29.32 -17.25
N PRO A 3 -15.06 30.49 -16.78
CA PRO A 3 -13.83 31.06 -17.27
C PRO A 3 -12.63 30.28 -16.76
N GLY A 4 -11.66 30.01 -17.64
CA GLY A 4 -10.35 29.51 -17.24
C GLY A 4 -9.43 30.69 -16.88
N TYR A 5 -8.51 30.46 -15.95
CA TYR A 5 -7.49 31.41 -15.53
C TYR A 5 -6.13 30.74 -15.51
N THR A 6 -5.11 31.44 -15.96
CA THR A 6 -3.70 31.07 -15.78
C THR A 6 -2.95 32.29 -15.30
N HIS A 7 -2.08 32.14 -14.32
CA HIS A 7 -1.30 33.27 -13.75
C HIS A 7 -2.18 34.49 -13.38
N LEU A 8 -3.36 34.24 -12.83
CA LEU A 8 -4.36 35.24 -12.46
C LEU A 8 -4.95 36.04 -13.65
N GLN A 9 -4.69 35.62 -14.88
CA GLN A 9 -5.22 36.23 -16.10
C GLN A 9 -6.29 35.34 -16.73
N ARG A 10 -7.27 35.96 -17.40
CA ARG A 10 -8.26 35.21 -18.17
C ARG A 10 -7.61 34.43 -19.28
N ALA A 11 -8.00 33.15 -19.35
CA ALA A 11 -7.56 32.22 -20.39
C ALA A 11 -8.77 31.65 -21.15
N MET A 12 -8.60 30.47 -21.72
CA MET A 12 -9.65 29.81 -22.49
C MET A 12 -10.86 29.45 -21.62
N PRO A 13 -12.09 29.48 -22.16
CA PRO A 13 -13.26 28.98 -21.46
C PRO A 13 -13.12 27.49 -21.14
N SER A 14 -13.66 27.09 -20.00
CA SER A 14 -13.69 25.71 -19.55
C SER A 14 -15.08 25.33 -19.03
N THR A 15 -15.17 24.18 -18.38
CA THR A 15 -16.39 23.72 -17.73
C THR A 15 -16.07 23.17 -16.35
N VAL A 16 -17.05 23.18 -15.46
CA VAL A 16 -16.95 22.52 -14.14
C VAL A 16 -16.67 21.02 -14.31
N GLY A 17 -17.29 20.39 -15.34
CA GLY A 17 -17.05 18.99 -15.67
C GLY A 17 -15.58 18.70 -16.04
N HIS A 18 -14.96 19.56 -16.84
CA HIS A 18 -13.54 19.41 -17.18
C HIS A 18 -12.64 19.56 -15.96
N TRP A 19 -12.94 20.52 -15.09
CA TRP A 19 -12.24 20.69 -13.83
C TRP A 19 -12.39 19.46 -12.91
N ALA A 20 -13.62 18.95 -12.72
CA ALA A 20 -13.87 17.76 -11.90
C ALA A 20 -13.20 16.52 -12.50
N ALA A 21 -13.21 16.35 -13.82
CA ALA A 21 -12.59 15.22 -14.52
C ALA A 21 -11.06 15.18 -14.29
N SER A 22 -10.40 16.32 -14.18
CA SER A 22 -8.96 16.35 -13.90
C SER A 22 -8.60 15.71 -12.54
N HIS A 23 -9.45 15.91 -11.54
CA HIS A 23 -9.28 15.24 -10.24
C HIS A 23 -9.60 13.75 -10.30
N ALA A 24 -10.63 13.37 -11.08
CA ALA A 24 -10.97 11.96 -11.27
C ALA A 24 -9.83 11.19 -11.98
N GLU A 25 -9.24 11.78 -13.01
CA GLU A 25 -8.08 11.19 -13.71
C GLU A 25 -6.89 11.02 -12.77
N ALA A 26 -6.56 12.04 -11.98
CA ALA A 26 -5.48 11.96 -11.00
C ALA A 26 -5.70 10.84 -9.95
N LEU A 27 -6.96 10.59 -9.54
CA LEU A 27 -7.30 9.49 -8.65
C LEU A 27 -7.14 8.13 -9.35
N LEU A 28 -7.56 8.02 -10.62
CA LEU A 28 -7.41 6.80 -11.41
C LEU A 28 -5.93 6.43 -11.61
N GLU A 29 -5.07 7.41 -11.84
CA GLU A 29 -3.63 7.22 -11.97
C GLU A 29 -2.98 6.64 -10.71
N ASN A 30 -3.57 6.80 -9.53
CA ASN A 30 -3.09 6.21 -8.28
C ASN A 30 -3.45 4.74 -8.09
N ILE A 31 -4.40 4.19 -8.87
CA ILE A 31 -4.87 2.80 -8.73
C ILE A 31 -3.73 1.77 -8.87
N PRO A 32 -2.81 1.87 -9.84
CA PRO A 32 -1.69 0.93 -9.94
C PRO A 32 -0.82 0.90 -8.68
N SER A 33 -0.56 2.06 -8.08
CA SER A 33 0.22 2.17 -6.84
C SER A 33 -0.49 1.51 -5.65
N LEU A 34 -1.81 1.71 -5.54
CA LEU A 34 -2.63 1.05 -4.52
C LEU A 34 -2.66 -0.47 -4.68
N ARG A 35 -2.75 -0.96 -5.92
CA ARG A 35 -2.67 -2.40 -6.21
C ARG A 35 -1.32 -2.98 -5.80
N ALA A 36 -0.23 -2.32 -6.17
CA ALA A 36 1.12 -2.75 -5.79
C ALA A 36 1.30 -2.77 -4.25
N ALA A 37 0.78 -1.78 -3.55
CA ALA A 37 0.79 -1.75 -2.09
C ALA A 37 -0.03 -2.89 -1.48
N PHE A 38 -1.21 -3.17 -2.03
CA PHE A 38 -2.06 -4.29 -1.61
C PHE A 38 -1.34 -5.63 -1.81
N GLU A 39 -0.76 -5.88 -2.98
CA GLU A 39 -0.02 -7.11 -3.28
C GLU A 39 1.20 -7.29 -2.37
N ALA A 40 1.87 -6.19 -2.01
CA ALA A 40 2.97 -6.21 -1.06
C ALA A 40 2.51 -6.57 0.36
N ALA A 41 1.34 -6.07 0.76
CA ALA A 41 0.74 -6.34 2.07
C ALA A 41 0.10 -7.73 2.18
N ASP A 42 -0.28 -8.36 1.05
CA ASP A 42 -0.96 -9.66 1.01
C ASP A 42 0.00 -10.83 1.26
N SER A 43 0.64 -10.80 2.43
CA SER A 43 1.59 -11.81 2.86
C SER A 43 1.52 -12.00 4.38
N CYS A 44 1.09 -13.18 4.84
CA CYS A 44 0.90 -13.48 6.25
C CYS A 44 2.23 -13.47 7.02
N PRO A 45 2.41 -12.59 8.02
CA PRO A 45 3.61 -12.54 8.83
C PRO A 45 3.58 -13.51 10.02
N LEU A 46 2.42 -14.02 10.40
CA LEU A 46 2.19 -14.72 11.65
C LEU A 46 3.01 -16.02 11.76
N GLY A 47 3.37 -16.36 13.00
CA GLY A 47 4.17 -17.52 13.32
C GLY A 47 5.67 -17.35 13.10
N SER A 48 6.15 -16.12 12.81
CA SER A 48 7.58 -15.80 12.71
C SER A 48 8.28 -15.64 14.06
N ALA A 49 7.54 -15.48 15.14
CA ALA A 49 8.03 -15.09 16.47
C ALA A 49 8.84 -13.80 16.46
N ALA A 50 9.79 -13.65 17.35
CA ALA A 50 10.58 -12.44 17.53
C ALA A 50 11.75 -12.31 16.53
N GLY A 51 11.55 -12.68 15.28
CA GLY A 51 12.52 -12.49 14.20
C GLY A 51 13.32 -13.73 13.80
N PHE A 52 13.53 -14.68 14.68
CA PHE A 52 14.35 -15.87 14.42
C PHE A 52 13.56 -17.18 14.28
N GLY A 53 12.23 -17.11 14.33
CA GLY A 53 11.35 -18.27 14.32
C GLY A 53 11.27 -18.94 15.69
N VAL A 54 10.49 -20.05 15.74
CA VAL A 54 10.36 -20.91 16.92
C VAL A 54 10.51 -22.39 16.50
N PRO A 55 11.11 -23.23 17.35
CA PRO A 55 11.26 -24.66 17.07
C PRO A 55 9.96 -25.44 17.38
N LEU A 56 8.81 -24.92 16.92
CA LEU A 56 7.49 -25.52 17.08
C LEU A 56 6.91 -25.84 15.70
N PRO A 57 6.14 -26.93 15.56
CA PRO A 57 5.52 -27.32 14.31
C PRO A 57 4.28 -26.46 14.00
N LEU A 58 4.48 -25.17 13.78
CA LEU A 58 3.40 -24.25 13.45
C LEU A 58 3.02 -24.33 11.98
N ASP A 59 1.75 -24.62 11.66
CA ASP A 59 1.26 -24.57 10.29
C ASP A 59 0.91 -23.12 9.89
N ARG A 60 1.93 -22.39 9.46
CA ARG A 60 1.80 -21.00 9.01
C ARG A 60 0.95 -20.87 7.73
N ASN A 61 0.91 -21.93 6.91
CA ASN A 61 0.08 -21.93 5.70
C ASN A 61 -1.40 -22.04 6.05
N LEU A 62 -1.76 -22.82 7.06
CA LEU A 62 -3.13 -22.90 7.57
C LEU A 62 -3.59 -21.53 8.07
N VAL A 63 -2.76 -20.86 8.87
CA VAL A 63 -3.05 -19.52 9.40
C VAL A 63 -3.27 -18.52 8.28
N ALA A 64 -2.39 -18.51 7.26
CA ALA A 64 -2.52 -17.61 6.11
C ALA A 64 -3.85 -17.86 5.38
N ARG A 65 -4.22 -19.11 5.12
CA ARG A 65 -5.49 -19.46 4.46
C ARG A 65 -6.71 -19.03 5.28
N LEU A 66 -6.69 -19.26 6.59
CA LEU A 66 -7.82 -18.89 7.46
C LEU A 66 -8.02 -17.36 7.54
N LEU A 67 -6.95 -16.59 7.42
CA LEU A 67 -6.98 -15.14 7.41
C LEU A 67 -7.15 -14.52 6.01
N GLY A 68 -7.17 -15.34 4.95
CA GLY A 68 -7.38 -14.88 3.57
C GLY A 68 -6.14 -14.30 2.89
N PHE A 69 -4.93 -14.50 3.42
CA PHE A 69 -3.70 -14.10 2.76
C PHE A 69 -3.35 -15.02 1.59
N SER A 70 -2.85 -14.47 0.49
CA SER A 70 -2.43 -15.24 -0.68
C SER A 70 -1.13 -16.02 -0.47
N LYS A 71 -0.27 -15.58 0.43
CA LYS A 71 1.06 -16.16 0.68
C LYS A 71 1.51 -15.99 2.13
N VAL A 72 2.52 -16.78 2.51
CA VAL A 72 3.21 -16.68 3.80
C VAL A 72 4.54 -15.97 3.62
N GLN A 73 4.85 -15.03 4.47
CA GLN A 73 6.16 -14.39 4.52
C GLN A 73 7.18 -15.35 5.17
N ARG A 74 8.05 -15.94 4.34
CA ARG A 74 8.92 -17.05 4.75
C ARG A 74 10.08 -16.62 5.66
N ASN A 75 10.73 -15.52 5.31
CA ASN A 75 11.88 -15.04 6.07
C ASN A 75 11.44 -14.26 7.31
N THR A 76 11.72 -14.78 8.49
CA THR A 76 11.26 -14.25 9.78
C THR A 76 11.90 -12.90 10.12
N LEU A 77 13.15 -12.65 9.71
CA LEU A 77 13.79 -11.33 9.86
C LEU A 77 13.14 -10.28 8.94
N ARG A 78 12.74 -10.69 7.73
CA ARG A 78 12.03 -9.80 6.80
C ARG A 78 10.67 -9.39 7.36
N VAL A 79 9.97 -10.27 8.09
CA VAL A 79 8.71 -9.94 8.79
C VAL A 79 8.92 -8.74 9.72
N GLN A 80 9.95 -8.74 10.53
CA GLN A 80 10.27 -7.62 11.44
C GLN A 80 10.45 -6.30 10.68
N SER A 81 11.19 -6.32 9.60
CA SER A 81 11.46 -5.12 8.79
C SER A 81 10.20 -4.53 8.16
N ILE A 82 9.23 -5.36 7.77
CA ILE A 82 7.98 -4.91 7.12
C ILE A 82 6.99 -4.37 8.15
N VAL A 83 6.87 -4.98 9.31
CA VAL A 83 6.01 -4.49 10.40
C VAL A 83 6.41 -3.07 10.77
N VAL A 84 7.70 -2.79 10.84
CA VAL A 84 8.23 -1.44 11.09
C VAL A 84 7.92 -0.48 9.95
N ALA A 85 8.00 -0.92 8.70
CA ALA A 85 7.70 -0.08 7.53
C ALA A 85 6.20 0.26 7.40
N GLY A 86 5.31 -0.61 7.86
CA GLY A 86 3.85 -0.37 7.87
C GLY A 86 3.37 0.63 8.92
N HIS A 87 4.17 0.95 9.91
CA HIS A 87 3.85 1.88 11.00
C HIS A 87 4.54 3.25 10.88
N GLY A 88 4.99 3.62 9.68
CA GLY A 88 5.73 4.87 9.47
C GLY A 88 7.21 4.73 9.80
N TYR A 89 8.00 5.25 8.93
CA TYR A 89 9.46 5.28 8.94
C TYR A 89 10.04 5.50 10.34
N PHE A 90 10.47 4.43 10.99
CA PHE A 90 11.48 4.52 12.05
C PHE A 90 12.66 3.64 11.64
N PRO A 91 13.82 4.22 11.33
CA PRO A 91 15.02 3.45 11.12
C PRO A 91 15.51 2.95 12.49
N TYR A 92 15.19 1.72 12.85
CA TYR A 92 16.02 1.02 13.81
C TYR A 92 17.28 0.57 13.08
N GLN A 93 18.30 1.41 13.12
CA GLN A 93 19.66 0.96 12.93
C GLN A 93 20.07 0.18 14.18
N MET A 94 20.33 -1.13 14.02
CA MET A 94 21.25 -1.81 14.92
C MET A 94 22.67 -1.45 14.51
#